data_b9952062816cc9d0d2cb0f92a885f4b8
#
_entry.id   b9952062816cc9d0d2cb0f92a885f4b8
#
_cell.length_a   1.000
_cell.length_b   1.000
_cell.length_c   1.000
_cell.angle_alpha   90.00
_cell.angle_beta   90.00
_cell.angle_gamma   90.00
#
_symmetry.space_group_name_H-M   'P 1'
#
loop_
_entity.id
_entity.type
_entity.pdbx_description
1 polymer ?
#
loop_
_entity_poly.entity_id
_entity_poly.type
_entity_poly.pdbx_seq_one_letter_code
_entity_poly.pdbx_strand_id
1 'polypeptide(L)'
;SYLCHQLLINLGYASLYIGTLGVQFNQEKFDKTFSSKTTPDIFELFDILRDTKFEDAGNICIEISSHALDQKRLSQIGWINSTSILNITSDHLDYHKNISAYRDAKFEIYKMKSTIKLIDEDSSKFQDNYDFVQNNDYKLSTISDSNNFSDIFFQITEISPSKTIFYIYINKPP
;
A
#
# COMPACT_ATOMS: atom_id res chain seq x y z
N SER A 1 -3.51 3.60 -1.24
CA SER A 1 -2.51 4.45 -1.93
C SER A 1 -3.09 5.81 -2.33
N TYR A 2 -4.27 5.84 -2.99
CA TYR A 2 -4.88 7.10 -3.45
C TYR A 2 -5.18 8.09 -2.31
N LEU A 3 -5.79 7.64 -1.22
CA LEU A 3 -6.05 8.50 -0.05
C LEU A 3 -4.76 9.04 0.58
N CYS A 4 -3.70 8.26 0.61
CA CYS A 4 -2.39 8.72 1.06
C CYS A 4 -1.84 9.84 0.17
N HIS A 5 -1.94 9.69 -1.15
CA HIS A 5 -1.60 10.72 -2.12
C HIS A 5 -2.41 12.02 -1.88
N GLN A 6 -3.73 11.93 -1.71
CA GLN A 6 -4.58 13.09 -1.41
C GLN A 6 -4.20 13.77 -0.08
N LEU A 7 -3.88 12.98 0.94
CA LEU A 7 -3.43 13.51 2.22
C LEU A 7 -2.12 14.29 2.08
N LEU A 8 -1.15 13.75 1.36
CA LEU A 8 0.13 14.42 1.12
C LEU A 8 -0.05 15.76 0.41
N ILE A 9 -0.91 15.81 -0.61
CA ILE A 9 -1.24 17.06 -1.30
C ILE A 9 -1.88 18.08 -0.34
N ASN A 10 -2.83 17.65 0.47
CA ASN A 10 -3.50 18.52 1.43
C ASN A 10 -2.54 19.05 2.52
N LEU A 11 -1.47 18.32 2.80
CA LEU A 11 -0.39 18.75 3.68
C LEU A 11 0.66 19.63 2.98
N GLY A 12 0.47 19.94 1.70
CA GLY A 12 1.38 20.82 0.93
C GLY A 12 2.57 20.11 0.29
N TYR A 13 2.57 18.77 0.26
CA TYR A 13 3.65 18.00 -0.38
C TYR A 13 3.31 17.66 -1.83
N ALA A 14 4.30 17.76 -2.72
CA ALA A 14 4.17 17.23 -4.07
C ALA A 14 4.11 15.70 -4.04
N SER A 15 3.12 15.12 -4.70
CA SER A 15 2.87 13.68 -4.68
C SER A 15 2.46 13.15 -6.06
N LEU A 16 3.05 12.01 -6.43
CA LEU A 16 2.70 11.22 -7.60
C LEU A 16 1.95 9.97 -7.15
N TYR A 17 0.78 9.74 -7.72
CA TYR A 17 0.01 8.51 -7.55
C TYR A 17 0.12 7.63 -8.78
N ILE A 18 0.30 6.33 -8.57
CA ILE A 18 0.31 5.29 -9.61
C ILE A 18 -0.56 4.13 -9.11
N GLY A 19 -1.64 3.83 -9.81
CA GLY A 19 -2.54 2.76 -9.39
C GLY A 19 -3.76 2.60 -10.30
N THR A 20 -4.80 1.96 -9.78
CA THR A 20 -6.04 1.63 -10.51
C THR A 20 -6.73 2.86 -11.14
N LEU A 21 -6.61 4.03 -10.50
CA LEU A 21 -7.17 5.29 -11.02
C LEU A 21 -6.27 5.96 -12.07
N GLY A 22 -5.20 5.30 -12.49
CA GLY A 22 -4.22 5.82 -13.45
C GLY A 22 -3.02 6.48 -12.77
N VAL A 23 -2.41 7.45 -13.45
CA VAL A 23 -1.28 8.24 -12.97
C VAL A 23 -1.76 9.66 -12.70
N GLN A 24 -1.48 10.17 -11.50
CA GLN A 24 -1.85 11.52 -11.10
C GLN A 24 -0.67 12.20 -10.40
N PHE A 25 -0.35 13.42 -10.82
CA PHE A 25 0.63 14.24 -10.14
C PHE A 25 -0.06 15.45 -9.52
N ASN A 26 0.02 15.55 -8.21
CA ASN A 26 -0.78 16.50 -7.44
C ASN A 26 -2.27 16.34 -7.77
N GLN A 27 -2.94 17.38 -8.24
CA GLN A 27 -4.36 17.36 -8.61
C GLN A 27 -4.59 17.04 -10.10
N GLU A 28 -3.53 16.91 -10.88
CA GLU A 28 -3.61 16.70 -12.32
C GLU A 28 -3.57 15.20 -12.67
N LYS A 29 -4.57 14.75 -13.42
CA LYS A 29 -4.64 13.39 -13.93
C LYS A 29 -4.01 13.32 -15.32
N PHE A 30 -3.14 12.36 -15.53
CA PHE A 30 -2.48 12.11 -16.79
C PHE A 30 -3.15 10.97 -17.54
N ASP A 31 -3.90 11.28 -18.60
CA ASP A 31 -4.60 10.32 -19.45
C ASP A 31 -3.67 9.58 -20.44
N LYS A 32 -2.38 9.51 -20.16
CA LYS A 32 -1.53 8.66 -20.99
C LYS A 32 -1.95 7.20 -20.81
N THR A 33 -1.97 6.51 -21.92
CA THR A 33 -2.16 5.06 -22.09
C THR A 33 -1.05 4.25 -21.42
N PHE A 34 -0.85 4.50 -20.12
CA PHE A 34 -0.20 3.50 -19.28
C PHE A 34 -1.18 2.32 -19.16
N SER A 35 -0.66 1.13 -19.14
CA SER A 35 -1.47 -0.09 -19.17
C SER A 35 -2.68 0.00 -18.24
N SER A 36 -3.76 -0.67 -18.59
CA SER A 36 -4.96 -0.80 -17.74
C SER A 36 -4.72 -1.58 -16.44
N LYS A 37 -3.46 -1.84 -16.08
CA LYS A 37 -3.07 -2.60 -14.90
C LYS A 37 -2.96 -1.69 -13.68
N THR A 38 -3.45 -2.15 -12.54
CA THR A 38 -3.27 -1.47 -11.23
C THR A 38 -1.80 -1.13 -10.95
N THR A 39 -0.90 -2.07 -11.22
CA THR A 39 0.55 -1.86 -11.11
C THR A 39 1.17 -1.97 -12.49
N PRO A 40 1.83 -0.95 -13.01
CA PRO A 40 2.54 -0.98 -14.28
C PRO A 40 3.59 -2.12 -14.31
N ASP A 41 4.01 -2.52 -15.49
CA ASP A 41 5.23 -3.32 -15.59
C ASP A 41 6.48 -2.46 -15.34
N ILE A 42 7.62 -3.11 -15.23
CA ILE A 42 8.86 -2.42 -14.82
C ILE A 42 9.28 -1.34 -15.81
N PHE A 43 9.07 -1.54 -17.11
CA PHE A 43 9.47 -0.56 -18.14
C PHE A 43 8.53 0.64 -18.09
N GLU A 44 7.21 0.41 -18.02
CA GLU A 44 6.23 1.48 -17.85
C GLU A 44 6.48 2.29 -16.57
N LEU A 45 6.81 1.60 -15.47
CA LEU A 45 7.12 2.28 -14.21
C LEU A 45 8.35 3.16 -14.34
N PHE A 46 9.41 2.69 -14.97
CA PHE A 46 10.60 3.50 -15.23
C PHE A 46 10.31 4.68 -16.17
N ASP A 47 9.49 4.49 -17.18
CA ASP A 47 9.08 5.58 -18.09
C ASP A 47 8.30 6.66 -17.35
N ILE A 48 7.37 6.26 -16.44
CA ILE A 48 6.66 7.18 -15.57
C ILE A 48 7.65 7.95 -14.69
N LEU A 49 8.52 7.24 -13.98
CA LEU A 49 9.44 7.84 -13.01
C LEU A 49 10.51 8.74 -13.65
N ARG A 50 10.79 8.57 -14.93
CA ARG A 50 11.74 9.39 -15.71
C ARG A 50 11.09 10.53 -16.46
N ASP A 51 9.76 10.60 -16.50
CA ASP A 51 9.08 11.74 -17.16
C ASP A 51 9.37 13.01 -16.38
N THR A 52 9.96 13.99 -17.05
CA THR A 52 10.34 15.28 -16.44
C THR A 52 9.16 16.05 -15.84
N LYS A 53 7.92 15.68 -16.21
CA LYS A 53 6.72 16.23 -15.57
C LYS A 53 6.59 15.87 -14.10
N PHE A 54 7.27 14.83 -13.65
CA PHE A 54 7.22 14.31 -12.29
C PHE A 54 8.54 14.50 -11.53
N GLU A 55 9.50 15.26 -12.08
CA GLU A 55 10.82 15.48 -11.45
C GLU A 55 10.72 16.11 -10.06
N ASP A 56 9.66 16.90 -9.81
CA ASP A 56 9.38 17.52 -8.52
C ASP A 56 8.54 16.62 -7.58
N ALA A 57 8.24 15.36 -7.96
CA ALA A 57 7.50 14.45 -7.14
C ALA A 57 8.32 14.00 -5.94
N GLY A 58 8.25 14.75 -4.84
CA GLY A 58 8.93 14.41 -3.59
C GLY A 58 8.37 13.14 -2.91
N ASN A 59 7.16 12.73 -3.26
CA ASN A 59 6.48 11.55 -2.71
C ASN A 59 5.81 10.75 -3.82
N ILE A 60 5.90 9.42 -3.75
CA ILE A 60 5.26 8.51 -4.70
C ILE A 60 4.40 7.52 -3.94
N CYS A 61 3.10 7.50 -4.26
CA CYS A 61 2.12 6.56 -3.72
C CYS A 61 1.74 5.55 -4.82
N ILE A 62 2.16 4.30 -4.66
CA ILE A 62 1.90 3.26 -5.64
C ILE A 62 0.96 2.18 -5.09
N GLU A 63 -0.01 1.75 -5.90
CA GLU A 63 -0.78 0.54 -5.64
C GLU A 63 -0.06 -0.68 -6.19
N ILE A 64 0.11 -1.70 -5.34
CA ILE A 64 0.83 -2.91 -5.70
C ILE A 64 -0.14 -4.09 -5.63
N SER A 65 -0.47 -4.64 -6.79
CA SER A 65 -1.31 -5.84 -6.89
C SER A 65 -0.53 -7.10 -6.52
N SER A 66 -1.25 -8.14 -6.05
CA SER A 66 -0.66 -9.45 -5.79
C SER A 66 -0.02 -10.07 -7.03
N HIS A 67 -0.59 -9.83 -8.21
CA HIS A 67 0.00 -10.23 -9.49
C HIS A 67 1.37 -9.57 -9.74
N ALA A 68 1.48 -8.27 -9.43
CA ALA A 68 2.74 -7.54 -9.60
C ALA A 68 3.84 -8.05 -8.67
N LEU A 69 3.47 -8.43 -7.46
CA LEU A 69 4.38 -9.02 -6.48
C LEU A 69 4.83 -10.42 -6.92
N ASP A 70 3.88 -11.29 -7.29
CA ASP A 70 4.16 -12.63 -7.79
C ASP A 70 5.05 -12.61 -9.05
N GLN A 71 4.77 -11.68 -9.96
CA GLN A 71 5.55 -11.47 -11.19
C GLN A 71 6.84 -10.67 -10.97
N LYS A 72 7.15 -10.30 -9.73
CA LYS A 72 8.36 -9.55 -9.35
C LYS A 72 8.57 -8.24 -10.12
N ARG A 73 7.47 -7.55 -10.51
CA ARG A 73 7.54 -6.32 -11.31
C ARG A 73 8.31 -5.19 -10.61
N LEU A 74 8.41 -5.24 -9.29
CA LEU A 74 9.06 -4.22 -8.46
C LEU A 74 10.44 -4.65 -7.94
N SER A 75 10.97 -5.79 -8.40
CA SER A 75 12.22 -6.38 -7.90
C SER A 75 13.46 -5.49 -8.07
N GLN A 76 13.39 -4.51 -8.97
CA GLN A 76 14.49 -3.56 -9.22
C GLN A 76 14.38 -2.28 -8.36
N ILE A 77 13.31 -2.13 -7.58
CA ILE A 77 13.18 -1.00 -6.65
C ILE A 77 14.01 -1.32 -5.41
N GLY A 78 15.06 -0.53 -5.20
CA GLY A 78 16.01 -0.79 -4.12
C GLY A 78 15.49 -0.48 -2.72
N TRP A 79 14.56 0.49 -2.57
CA TRP A 79 14.05 0.93 -1.28
C TRP A 79 12.72 1.67 -1.40
N ILE A 80 11.84 1.47 -0.42
CA ILE A 80 10.55 2.13 -0.29
C ILE A 80 10.42 2.65 1.16
N ASN A 81 9.86 3.84 1.35
CA ASN A 81 9.68 4.40 2.69
C ASN A 81 8.76 3.55 3.56
N SER A 82 7.59 3.21 3.01
CA SER A 82 6.56 2.48 3.74
C SER A 82 5.87 1.45 2.85
N THR A 83 5.60 0.29 3.41
CA THR A 83 4.80 -0.78 2.81
C THR A 83 3.63 -1.12 3.72
N SER A 84 2.48 -1.44 3.15
CA SER A 84 1.29 -1.81 3.91
C SER A 84 0.47 -2.87 3.20
N ILE A 85 -0.02 -3.85 3.96
CA ILE A 85 -1.08 -4.77 3.55
C ILE A 85 -2.32 -4.42 4.39
N LEU A 86 -3.40 -3.99 3.73
CA LEU A 86 -4.62 -3.54 4.39
C LEU A 86 -5.56 -4.72 4.71
N ASN A 87 -5.65 -5.69 3.80
CA ASN A 87 -6.47 -6.87 4.01
C ASN A 87 -6.00 -8.05 3.16
N ILE A 88 -6.38 -9.25 3.58
CA ILE A 88 -6.23 -10.49 2.82
C ILE A 88 -7.57 -11.23 2.90
N THR A 89 -8.35 -11.10 1.83
CA THR A 89 -9.64 -11.77 1.66
C THR A 89 -9.59 -12.69 0.45
N SER A 90 -10.55 -13.58 0.29
CA SER A 90 -10.61 -14.47 -0.89
C SER A 90 -10.85 -13.65 -2.15
N ASP A 91 -9.78 -13.43 -2.91
CA ASP A 91 -9.77 -12.67 -4.15
C ASP A 91 -8.72 -13.24 -5.10
N HIS A 92 -8.86 -13.02 -6.41
CA HIS A 92 -7.91 -13.45 -7.44
C HIS A 92 -7.52 -14.94 -7.39
N LEU A 93 -8.44 -15.83 -6.94
CA LEU A 93 -8.17 -17.26 -6.84
C LEU A 93 -8.12 -17.95 -8.21
N ASP A 94 -8.66 -17.34 -9.24
CA ASP A 94 -8.48 -17.72 -10.63
C ASP A 94 -7.01 -17.70 -11.05
N TYR A 95 -6.24 -16.74 -10.54
CA TYR A 95 -4.82 -16.63 -10.77
C TYR A 95 -3.99 -17.40 -9.73
N HIS A 96 -4.21 -17.14 -8.43
CA HIS A 96 -3.38 -17.70 -7.35
C HIS A 96 -3.76 -19.12 -6.94
N LYS A 97 -4.87 -19.67 -7.47
CA LYS A 97 -5.41 -21.02 -7.21
C LYS A 97 -5.95 -21.24 -5.79
N ASN A 98 -5.36 -20.67 -4.77
CA ASN A 98 -5.82 -20.76 -3.37
C ASN A 98 -5.39 -19.56 -2.54
N ILE A 99 -6.02 -19.42 -1.37
CA ILE A 99 -5.80 -18.28 -0.48
C ILE A 99 -4.36 -18.22 0.09
N SER A 100 -3.71 -19.36 0.29
CA SER A 100 -2.33 -19.41 0.78
C SER A 100 -1.38 -18.81 -0.25
N ALA A 101 -1.47 -19.22 -1.52
CA ALA A 101 -0.64 -18.67 -2.59
C ALA A 101 -0.90 -17.17 -2.80
N TYR A 102 -2.16 -16.74 -2.69
CA TYR A 102 -2.51 -15.32 -2.74
C TYR A 102 -1.87 -14.52 -1.59
N ARG A 103 -1.97 -15.04 -0.36
CA ARG A 103 -1.33 -14.45 0.81
C ARG A 103 0.19 -14.36 0.62
N ASP A 104 0.83 -15.48 0.25
CA ASP A 104 2.27 -15.55 0.08
C ASP A 104 2.76 -14.55 -0.97
N ALA A 105 2.02 -14.39 -2.06
CA ALA A 105 2.29 -13.37 -3.07
C ALA A 105 2.19 -11.94 -2.49
N LYS A 106 1.18 -11.64 -1.67
CA LYS A 106 1.07 -10.33 -1.02
C LYS A 106 2.21 -10.06 -0.04
N PHE A 107 2.64 -11.07 0.71
CA PHE A 107 3.73 -10.91 1.68
C PHE A 107 5.11 -10.68 1.05
N GLU A 108 5.27 -10.92 -0.25
CA GLU A 108 6.50 -10.53 -0.96
C GLU A 108 6.82 -9.03 -0.81
N ILE A 109 5.81 -8.18 -0.57
CA ILE A 109 6.02 -6.75 -0.33
C ILE A 109 6.91 -6.49 0.90
N TYR A 110 6.85 -7.35 1.92
CA TYR A 110 7.65 -7.17 3.14
C TYR A 110 9.11 -7.60 2.99
N LYS A 111 9.45 -8.31 1.91
CA LYS A 111 10.85 -8.59 1.55
C LYS A 111 11.56 -7.37 0.96
N MET A 112 10.80 -6.36 0.53
CA MET A 112 11.37 -5.11 0.05
C MET A 112 11.99 -4.34 1.22
N LYS A 113 13.13 -3.69 0.97
CA LYS A 113 13.73 -2.80 1.98
C LYS A 113 12.83 -1.61 2.20
N SER A 114 12.33 -1.47 3.42
CA SER A 114 11.46 -0.36 3.83
C SER A 114 11.70 0.01 5.28
N THR A 115 11.49 1.28 5.60
CA THR A 115 11.62 1.79 6.97
C THR A 115 10.41 1.37 7.80
N ILE A 116 9.21 1.49 7.22
CA ILE A 116 7.94 1.23 7.89
C ILE A 116 7.24 0.09 7.18
N LYS A 117 6.77 -0.89 7.94
CA LYS A 117 5.94 -2.00 7.45
C LYS A 117 4.68 -2.05 8.32
N LEU A 118 3.53 -1.89 7.69
CA LEU A 118 2.23 -1.88 8.37
C LEU A 118 1.41 -3.11 7.97
N ILE A 119 0.74 -3.70 8.95
CA ILE A 119 -0.25 -4.75 8.74
C ILE A 119 -1.55 -4.42 9.46
N ASP A 120 -2.67 -4.62 8.77
CA ASP A 120 -4.00 -4.56 9.37
C ASP A 120 -4.21 -5.76 10.29
N GLU A 121 -4.32 -5.48 11.60
CA GLU A 121 -4.54 -6.49 12.64
C GLU A 121 -5.98 -7.02 12.65
N ASP A 122 -6.93 -6.20 12.19
CA ASP A 122 -8.36 -6.54 12.20
C ASP A 122 -8.76 -7.46 11.06
N SER A 123 -7.86 -7.70 10.11
CA SER A 123 -8.12 -8.70 9.09
C SER A 123 -8.40 -10.04 9.77
N SER A 124 -9.55 -10.63 9.49
CA SER A 124 -10.17 -11.75 10.20
C SER A 124 -9.35 -13.05 10.28
N LYS A 125 -8.12 -13.03 9.82
CA LYS A 125 -7.20 -14.19 9.81
C LYS A 125 -5.81 -13.75 10.20
N PHE A 126 -5.75 -12.73 11.01
CA PHE A 126 -4.51 -12.15 11.48
C PHE A 126 -3.54 -13.17 12.06
N GLN A 127 -4.02 -14.16 12.82
CA GLN A 127 -3.14 -15.11 13.49
C GLN A 127 -2.25 -15.88 12.50
N ASP A 128 -2.82 -16.42 11.43
CA ASP A 128 -2.04 -17.13 10.40
C ASP A 128 -1.05 -16.19 9.70
N ASN A 129 -1.45 -14.95 9.50
CA ASN A 129 -0.61 -13.92 8.89
C ASN A 129 0.50 -13.47 9.85
N TYR A 130 0.16 -13.32 11.12
CA TYR A 130 1.10 -12.95 12.18
C TYR A 130 2.18 -14.02 12.37
N ASP A 131 1.79 -15.29 12.43
CA ASP A 131 2.72 -16.39 12.53
C ASP A 131 3.67 -16.46 11.33
N PHE A 132 3.17 -16.20 10.13
CA PHE A 132 4.02 -16.10 8.94
C PHE A 132 5.03 -14.96 9.05
N VAL A 133 4.60 -13.81 9.53
CA VAL A 133 5.44 -12.62 9.72
C VAL A 133 6.52 -12.86 10.77
N GLN A 134 6.15 -13.42 11.92
CA GLN A 134 7.08 -13.75 13.00
C GLN A 134 8.14 -14.77 12.57
N ASN A 135 7.72 -15.81 11.85
CA ASN A 135 8.62 -16.84 11.33
C ASN A 135 9.62 -16.32 10.29
N ASN A 136 9.36 -15.16 9.69
CA ASN A 136 10.24 -14.53 8.69
C ASN A 136 10.99 -13.30 9.23
N ASP A 137 10.94 -13.05 10.55
CA ASP A 137 11.65 -11.95 11.23
C ASP A 137 11.34 -10.54 10.66
N TYR A 138 10.10 -10.32 10.22
CA TYR A 138 9.65 -9.01 9.78
C TYR A 138 9.26 -8.13 10.98
N LYS A 139 9.89 -6.96 11.11
CA LYS A 139 9.43 -5.94 12.04
C LYS A 139 8.23 -5.22 11.45
N LEU A 140 7.04 -5.50 11.97
CA LEU A 140 5.80 -4.88 11.54
C LEU A 140 5.21 -4.01 12.64
N SER A 141 4.60 -2.90 12.24
CA SER A 141 3.68 -2.16 13.10
C SER A 141 2.25 -2.55 12.77
N THR A 142 1.47 -2.83 13.81
CA THR A 142 0.06 -3.19 13.68
C THR A 142 -0.82 -1.96 13.63
N ILE A 143 -1.88 -2.00 12.82
CA ILE A 143 -2.93 -0.99 12.77
C ILE A 143 -4.28 -1.66 12.98
N SER A 144 -5.14 -1.06 13.81
CA SER A 144 -6.46 -1.64 14.14
C SER A 144 -7.49 -0.56 14.44
N ASP A 145 -8.76 -0.86 14.21
CA ASP A 145 -9.91 -0.08 14.67
C ASP A 145 -10.65 -0.74 15.84
N SER A 146 -10.31 -1.97 16.18
CA SER A 146 -10.94 -2.76 17.25
C SER A 146 -10.01 -3.06 18.42
N ASN A 147 -8.69 -3.08 18.22
CA ASN A 147 -7.70 -3.37 19.26
C ASN A 147 -6.92 -2.10 19.65
N ASN A 148 -7.25 -1.53 20.79
CA ASN A 148 -6.59 -0.33 21.32
C ASN A 148 -5.15 -0.55 21.83
N PHE A 149 -4.65 -1.78 21.83
CA PHE A 149 -3.25 -2.12 22.15
C PHE A 149 -2.35 -2.24 20.92
N SER A 150 -2.91 -2.14 19.70
CA SER A 150 -2.14 -2.11 18.47
C SER A 150 -1.17 -0.92 18.45
N ASP A 151 -0.09 -1.02 17.70
CA ASP A 151 0.91 0.06 17.61
C ASP A 151 0.27 1.36 17.13
N ILE A 152 -0.68 1.26 16.19
CA ILE A 152 -1.52 2.35 15.73
C ILE A 152 -2.99 1.91 15.89
N PHE A 153 -3.75 2.67 16.67
CA PHE A 153 -5.18 2.46 16.86
C PHE A 153 -5.96 3.65 16.30
N PHE A 154 -7.05 3.41 15.60
CA PHE A 154 -7.93 4.48 15.16
C PHE A 154 -9.38 4.23 15.59
N GLN A 155 -10.06 5.27 15.99
CA GLN A 155 -11.45 5.23 16.42
C GLN A 155 -12.28 6.16 15.55
N ILE A 156 -13.24 5.57 14.83
CA ILE A 156 -14.21 6.34 14.06
C ILE A 156 -15.31 6.82 15.00
N THR A 157 -15.57 8.12 15.03
CA THR A 157 -16.58 8.73 15.89
C THR A 157 -17.81 9.23 15.13
N GLU A 158 -17.67 9.49 13.84
CA GLU A 158 -18.77 9.95 13.00
C GLU A 158 -18.55 9.47 11.56
N ILE A 159 -19.60 8.92 10.95
CA ILE A 159 -19.65 8.62 9.52
C ILE A 159 -20.91 9.25 8.93
N SER A 160 -20.73 10.06 7.90
CA SER A 160 -21.80 10.62 7.09
C SER A 160 -21.44 10.56 5.61
N PRO A 161 -22.36 10.78 4.67
CA PRO A 161 -22.05 10.77 3.23
C PRO A 161 -20.96 11.75 2.79
N SER A 162 -20.76 12.83 3.55
CA SER A 162 -19.83 13.91 3.23
C SER A 162 -18.60 13.97 4.15
N LYS A 163 -18.59 13.21 5.27
CA LYS A 163 -17.60 13.39 6.31
C LYS A 163 -17.40 12.14 7.14
N THR A 164 -16.15 11.81 7.43
CA THR A 164 -15.78 10.85 8.46
C THR A 164 -14.86 11.53 9.46
N ILE A 165 -15.17 11.40 10.77
CA ILE A 165 -14.30 11.88 11.85
C ILE A 165 -13.72 10.67 12.55
N PHE A 166 -12.42 10.69 12.74
CA PHE A 166 -11.73 9.65 13.49
C PHE A 166 -10.56 10.23 14.29
N TYR A 167 -10.19 9.54 15.36
CA TYR A 167 -8.99 9.82 16.14
C TYR A 167 -7.96 8.74 15.86
N ILE A 168 -6.69 9.12 15.79
CA ILE A 168 -5.56 8.19 15.64
C ILE A 168 -4.73 8.25 16.92
N TYR A 169 -4.48 7.09 17.50
CA TYR A 169 -3.63 6.90 18.66
C TYR A 169 -2.38 6.14 18.22
N ILE A 170 -1.21 6.68 18.50
CA ILE A 170 0.07 6.04 18.20
C ILE A 170 0.64 5.56 19.52
N ASN A 171 0.48 4.25 19.78
CA ASN A 171 0.95 3.62 21.01
C ASN A 171 2.45 3.31 20.95
N LYS A 172 2.92 2.94 19.75
CA LYS A 172 4.36 2.81 19.46
C LYS A 172 4.64 3.48 18.12
N PRO A 173 5.63 4.38 18.06
CA PRO A 173 6.06 4.94 16.78
C PRO A 173 6.69 3.81 15.92
N PRO A 174 6.40 3.80 14.63
CA PRO A 174 6.92 2.81 13.69
C PRO A 174 8.45 2.88 13.50
#